data_0626e77ee52dda11b52ada4f1fd2b4e2
#
_entry.id   0626e77ee52dda11b52ada4f1fd2b4e2
#
_cell.length_a   1.000
_cell.length_b   1.000
_cell.length_c   1.000
_cell.angle_alpha   90.00
_cell.angle_beta   90.00
_cell.angle_gamma   90.00
#
_symmetry.space_group_name_H-M   'P 1'
#
loop_
_entity.id
_entity.type
_entity.pdbx_description
1 polymer ?
#
loop_
_entity_poly.entity_id
_entity_poly.type
_entity_poly.pdbx_seq_one_letter_code
_entity_poly.pdbx_strand_id
1 'polypeptide(L)'
;MKKKMILTTVFLFIGFAISLPIFIVTGNAIIEIITITIGVTLYHFLMRLAVGTIVNLIMKNKANHKSIWFREKNFERKFYNLLRVRKWKKYIPTYSPDTFDTSQKTVKEIVGATCQAEIVHEVIMVLSLLPIAAIPFLGGAAAIFTTSFLSMLIDAVFVILQRYNRPMLVRVMERFDKLK
;
A
#
# COMPACT_ATOMS: atom_id res chain seq x y z
N MET A 1 0.15 12.61 4.73
CA MET A 1 0.16 11.25 5.32
C MET A 1 1.56 10.72 5.62
N LYS A 2 2.59 10.94 4.79
CA LYS A 2 3.97 10.45 4.99
C LYS A 2 4.52 10.75 6.40
N LYS A 3 4.38 11.99 6.89
CA LYS A 3 4.85 12.36 8.25
C LYS A 3 4.20 11.52 9.35
N LYS A 4 2.88 11.28 9.26
CA LYS A 4 2.16 10.45 10.24
C LYS A 4 2.68 9.00 10.21
N MET A 5 2.91 8.45 9.03
CA MET A 5 3.44 7.09 8.88
C MET A 5 4.84 6.94 9.47
N ILE A 6 5.74 7.91 9.24
CA ILE A 6 7.07 7.92 9.85
C ILE A 6 6.95 8.01 11.38
N LEU A 7 6.11 8.90 11.90
CA LEU A 7 5.91 9.04 13.34
C LEU A 7 5.39 7.74 13.97
N THR A 8 4.40 7.09 13.35
CA THR A 8 3.89 5.79 13.80
C THR A 8 5.00 4.72 13.79
N THR A 9 5.85 4.70 12.75
CA THR A 9 6.99 3.78 12.68
C THR A 9 7.96 3.99 13.85
N VAL A 10 8.25 5.24 14.20
CA VAL A 10 9.11 5.56 15.35
C VAL A 10 8.50 5.07 16.66
N PHE A 11 7.20 5.32 16.89
CA PHE A 11 6.53 4.82 18.09
C PHE A 11 6.50 3.29 18.18
N LEU A 12 6.24 2.62 17.06
CA LEU A 12 6.29 1.15 17.00
C LEU A 12 7.70 0.62 17.27
N PHE A 13 8.73 1.29 16.75
CA PHE A 13 10.11 0.91 17.01
C PHE A 13 10.47 1.04 18.49
N ILE A 14 10.09 2.15 19.13
CA ILE A 14 10.29 2.35 20.58
C ILE A 14 9.52 1.28 21.37
N GLY A 15 8.25 1.04 21.04
CA GLY A 15 7.44 0.01 21.68
C GLY A 15 8.06 -1.39 21.57
N PHE A 16 8.58 -1.73 20.39
CA PHE A 16 9.28 -2.99 20.16
C PHE A 16 10.58 -3.10 20.96
N ALA A 17 11.39 -2.02 20.96
CA ALA A 17 12.64 -1.95 21.70
C ALA A 17 12.45 -2.08 23.22
N ILE A 18 11.28 -1.67 23.76
CA ILE A 18 10.93 -1.83 25.17
C ILE A 18 10.34 -3.22 25.44
N SER A 19 9.40 -3.68 24.63
CA SER A 19 8.68 -4.94 24.88
C SER A 19 9.56 -6.19 24.72
N LEU A 20 10.50 -6.17 23.76
CA LEU A 20 11.36 -7.33 23.49
C LEU A 20 12.27 -7.71 24.67
N PRO A 21 13.02 -6.80 25.31
CA PRO A 21 13.81 -7.15 26.50
C PRO A 21 12.94 -7.62 27.67
N ILE A 22 11.77 -7.00 27.87
CA ILE A 22 10.84 -7.40 28.94
C ILE A 22 10.36 -8.84 28.68
N PHE A 23 10.02 -9.17 27.44
CA PHE A 23 9.66 -10.54 27.07
C PHE A 23 10.80 -11.52 27.32
N ILE A 24 12.02 -11.20 26.90
CA ILE A 24 13.20 -12.08 27.10
C ILE A 24 13.46 -12.35 28.58
N VAL A 25 13.30 -11.35 29.44
CA VAL A 25 13.54 -11.49 30.88
C VAL A 25 12.41 -12.23 31.60
N THR A 26 11.16 -11.95 31.21
CA THR A 26 9.98 -12.45 31.97
C THR A 26 9.44 -13.77 31.44
N GLY A 27 9.66 -14.10 30.15
CA GLY A 27 9.01 -15.23 29.47
C GLY A 27 7.48 -15.20 29.49
N ASN A 28 6.87 -14.02 29.74
CA ASN A 28 5.43 -13.89 29.90
C ASN A 28 4.72 -13.97 28.56
N ALA A 29 3.76 -14.90 28.42
CA ALA A 29 3.01 -15.15 27.19
C ALA A 29 2.22 -13.92 26.68
N ILE A 30 1.72 -13.07 27.56
CA ILE A 30 1.00 -11.84 27.17
C ILE A 30 1.98 -10.85 26.54
N ILE A 31 3.15 -10.68 27.17
CA ILE A 31 4.20 -9.79 26.65
C ILE A 31 4.74 -10.33 25.32
N GLU A 32 4.86 -11.64 25.16
CA GLU A 32 5.23 -12.28 23.89
C GLU A 32 4.26 -11.87 22.78
N ILE A 33 2.95 -12.05 22.96
CA ILE A 33 1.93 -11.69 21.97
C ILE A 33 1.98 -10.21 21.63
N ILE A 34 2.14 -9.33 22.63
CA ILE A 34 2.28 -7.88 22.43
C ILE A 34 3.53 -7.58 21.60
N THR A 35 4.66 -8.17 21.93
CA THR A 35 5.94 -7.98 21.23
C THR A 35 5.85 -8.45 19.79
N ILE A 36 5.28 -9.62 19.52
CA ILE A 36 5.06 -10.13 18.17
C ILE A 36 4.15 -9.19 17.39
N THR A 37 3.05 -8.74 17.98
CA THR A 37 2.09 -7.85 17.32
C THR A 37 2.74 -6.50 16.95
N ILE A 38 3.49 -5.89 17.86
CA ILE A 38 4.22 -4.65 17.60
C ILE A 38 5.30 -4.88 16.53
N GLY A 39 6.06 -5.97 16.62
CA GLY A 39 7.14 -6.29 15.68
C GLY A 39 6.63 -6.49 14.25
N VAL A 40 5.55 -7.27 14.07
CA VAL A 40 4.94 -7.49 12.75
C VAL A 40 4.31 -6.20 12.21
N THR A 41 3.67 -5.40 13.07
CA THR A 41 3.14 -4.11 12.66
C THR A 41 4.28 -3.16 12.24
N LEU A 42 5.37 -3.11 12.99
CA LEU A 42 6.56 -2.34 12.64
C LEU A 42 7.14 -2.78 11.30
N TYR A 43 7.24 -4.09 11.04
CA TYR A 43 7.65 -4.64 9.75
C TYR A 43 6.79 -4.07 8.62
N HIS A 44 5.46 -4.10 8.75
CA HIS A 44 4.55 -3.58 7.70
C HIS A 44 4.77 -2.10 7.43
N PHE A 45 5.03 -1.28 8.46
CA PHE A 45 5.29 0.15 8.26
C PHE A 45 6.64 0.42 7.62
N LEU A 46 7.71 -0.27 8.07
CA LEU A 46 9.05 -0.15 7.48
C LEU A 46 9.06 -0.62 6.03
N MET A 47 8.44 -1.75 5.74
CA MET A 47 8.33 -2.31 4.39
C MET A 47 7.62 -1.34 3.45
N ARG A 48 6.50 -0.71 3.86
CA ARG A 48 5.81 0.30 3.06
C ARG A 48 6.68 1.52 2.75
N LEU A 49 7.42 2.02 3.73
CA LEU A 49 8.35 3.14 3.55
C LEU A 49 9.47 2.76 2.57
N ALA A 50 10.04 1.57 2.72
CA ALA A 50 11.10 1.06 1.86
C ALA A 50 10.62 0.87 0.42
N VAL A 51 9.53 0.12 0.21
CA VAL A 51 8.97 -0.14 -1.13
C VAL A 51 8.58 1.16 -1.82
N GLY A 52 7.87 2.05 -1.12
CA GLY A 52 7.48 3.34 -1.69
C GLY A 52 8.70 4.19 -2.11
N THR A 53 9.77 4.18 -1.32
CA THR A 53 11.00 4.90 -1.63
C THR A 53 11.74 4.28 -2.81
N ILE A 54 11.95 2.96 -2.80
CA ILE A 54 12.69 2.23 -3.85
C ILE A 54 11.97 2.36 -5.18
N VAL A 55 10.67 2.09 -5.23
CA VAL A 55 9.88 2.20 -6.47
C VAL A 55 9.88 3.64 -6.99
N ASN A 56 9.79 4.64 -6.11
CA ASN A 56 9.85 6.04 -6.53
C ASN A 56 11.24 6.42 -7.11
N LEU A 57 12.33 5.92 -6.56
CA LEU A 57 13.68 6.14 -7.08
C LEU A 57 13.85 5.53 -8.47
N ILE A 58 13.27 4.34 -8.70
CA ILE A 58 13.38 3.61 -9.98
C ILE A 58 12.45 4.22 -11.03
N MET A 59 11.17 4.38 -10.72
CA MET A 59 10.13 4.71 -11.71
C MET A 59 9.92 6.22 -11.91
N LYS A 60 10.15 7.05 -10.88
CA LYS A 60 10.01 8.54 -10.92
C LYS A 60 8.72 9.01 -11.59
N ASN A 61 7.61 8.30 -11.37
CA ASN A 61 6.29 8.53 -12.01
C ASN A 61 6.30 8.47 -13.56
N LYS A 62 7.28 7.77 -14.16
CA LYS A 62 7.42 7.66 -15.61
C LYS A 62 6.97 6.29 -16.15
N ALA A 63 6.07 5.61 -15.45
CA ALA A 63 5.55 4.33 -15.90
C ALA A 63 4.78 4.45 -17.22
N ASN A 64 5.02 3.50 -18.12
CA ASN A 64 4.30 3.45 -19.40
C ASN A 64 2.92 2.83 -19.22
N HIS A 65 1.89 3.69 -19.13
CA HIS A 65 0.48 3.29 -18.97
C HIS A 65 -0.05 2.41 -20.12
N LYS A 66 0.63 2.37 -21.29
CA LYS A 66 0.25 1.54 -22.44
C LYS A 66 0.67 0.08 -22.29
N SER A 67 1.51 -0.25 -21.28
CA SER A 67 1.90 -1.63 -20.98
C SER A 67 0.66 -2.51 -20.74
N ILE A 68 0.75 -3.77 -21.15
CA ILE A 68 -0.30 -4.80 -20.96
C ILE A 68 -0.70 -4.92 -19.49
N TRP A 69 0.25 -4.74 -18.56
CA TRP A 69 0.01 -4.80 -17.13
C TRP A 69 -1.04 -3.78 -16.67
N PHE A 70 -1.00 -2.57 -17.20
CA PHE A 70 -1.86 -1.47 -16.79
C PHE A 70 -3.15 -1.33 -17.58
N ARG A 71 -3.36 -2.15 -18.61
CA ARG A 71 -4.60 -2.12 -19.40
C ARG A 71 -5.78 -2.65 -18.60
N GLU A 72 -6.95 -2.03 -18.79
CA GLU A 72 -8.22 -2.50 -18.23
C GLU A 72 -8.53 -3.90 -18.79
N LYS A 73 -8.81 -4.87 -17.92
CA LYS A 73 -9.19 -6.22 -18.29
C LYS A 73 -10.71 -6.34 -18.34
N ASN A 74 -11.23 -7.22 -19.21
CA ASN A 74 -12.67 -7.35 -19.46
C ASN A 74 -13.51 -7.62 -18.20
N PHE A 75 -12.96 -8.34 -17.21
CA PHE A 75 -13.69 -8.67 -15.97
C PHE A 75 -13.71 -7.50 -14.96
N GLU A 76 -12.76 -6.56 -15.04
CA GLU A 76 -12.56 -5.53 -14.01
C GLU A 76 -13.79 -4.64 -13.85
N ARG A 77 -14.45 -4.27 -14.95
CA ARG A 77 -15.64 -3.43 -14.90
C ARG A 77 -16.79 -4.09 -14.12
N LYS A 78 -17.02 -5.40 -14.34
CA LYS A 78 -18.02 -6.17 -13.58
C LYS A 78 -17.64 -6.26 -12.11
N PHE A 79 -16.37 -6.53 -11.83
CA PHE A 79 -15.82 -6.62 -10.48
C PHE A 79 -15.95 -5.29 -9.70
N TYR A 80 -15.63 -4.16 -10.33
CA TYR A 80 -15.76 -2.84 -9.69
C TYR A 80 -17.22 -2.45 -9.41
N ASN A 81 -18.15 -2.86 -10.28
CA ASN A 81 -19.58 -2.66 -10.05
C ASN A 81 -20.08 -3.53 -8.88
N LEU A 82 -19.64 -4.79 -8.78
CA LEU A 82 -19.95 -5.70 -7.67
C LEU A 82 -19.44 -5.10 -6.34
N LEU A 83 -18.22 -4.64 -6.31
CA LEU A 83 -17.61 -4.00 -5.14
C LEU A 83 -18.13 -2.59 -4.85
N ARG A 84 -18.97 -2.04 -5.73
CA ARG A 84 -19.51 -0.66 -5.62
C ARG A 84 -18.41 0.39 -5.40
N VAL A 85 -17.25 0.24 -6.08
CA VAL A 85 -16.06 1.09 -5.92
C VAL A 85 -16.40 2.57 -5.99
N ARG A 86 -17.31 2.99 -6.88
CA ARG A 86 -17.77 4.37 -7.02
C ARG A 86 -18.30 4.99 -5.72
N LYS A 87 -18.90 4.18 -4.83
CA LYS A 87 -19.52 4.68 -3.59
C LYS A 87 -18.48 4.97 -2.52
N TRP A 88 -17.49 4.11 -2.35
CA TRP A 88 -16.54 4.21 -1.24
C TRP A 88 -15.20 4.86 -1.60
N LYS A 89 -14.81 4.92 -2.87
CA LYS A 89 -13.51 5.49 -3.28
C LYS A 89 -13.26 6.91 -2.77
N LYS A 90 -14.30 7.70 -2.56
CA LYS A 90 -14.19 9.08 -2.06
C LYS A 90 -13.75 9.19 -0.60
N TYR A 91 -13.85 8.10 0.15
CA TYR A 91 -13.45 8.05 1.56
C TYR A 91 -12.00 7.56 1.74
N ILE A 92 -11.36 7.08 0.67
CA ILE A 92 -9.99 6.58 0.75
C ILE A 92 -9.01 7.76 0.74
N PRO A 93 -8.18 7.91 1.77
CA PRO A 93 -7.21 8.99 1.85
C PRO A 93 -6.08 8.80 0.84
N THR A 94 -5.64 9.90 0.22
CA THR A 94 -4.49 9.90 -0.68
C THR A 94 -3.20 10.08 0.11
N TYR A 95 -2.21 9.20 -0.13
CA TYR A 95 -0.90 9.26 0.53
C TYR A 95 -0.13 10.55 0.23
N SER A 96 -0.13 10.96 -1.03
CA SER A 96 0.52 12.17 -1.54
C SER A 96 -0.45 12.96 -2.42
N PRO A 97 -1.30 13.82 -1.83
CA PRO A 97 -2.30 14.61 -2.59
C PRO A 97 -1.67 15.41 -3.72
N ASP A 98 -0.50 16.03 -3.49
CA ASP A 98 0.21 16.87 -4.46
C ASP A 98 0.56 16.13 -5.76
N THR A 99 0.70 14.80 -5.69
CA THR A 99 0.99 13.95 -6.87
C THR A 99 -0.20 13.86 -7.81
N PHE A 100 -1.41 14.04 -7.29
CA PHE A 100 -2.67 13.93 -8.02
C PHE A 100 -3.38 15.26 -8.20
N ASP A 101 -2.72 16.36 -7.87
CA ASP A 101 -3.26 17.71 -8.00
C ASP A 101 -3.17 18.18 -9.47
N THR A 102 -4.34 18.33 -10.10
CA THR A 102 -4.46 18.79 -11.49
C THR A 102 -4.07 20.25 -11.69
N SER A 103 -3.95 21.05 -10.63
CA SER A 103 -3.46 22.43 -10.71
C SER A 103 -1.92 22.50 -10.87
N GLN A 104 -1.20 21.47 -10.39
CA GLN A 104 0.26 21.44 -10.37
C GLN A 104 0.85 20.38 -11.33
N LYS A 105 0.05 19.40 -11.75
CA LYS A 105 0.48 18.27 -12.56
C LYS A 105 -0.33 18.10 -13.83
N THR A 106 0.33 17.75 -14.90
CA THR A 106 -0.35 17.37 -16.13
C THR A 106 -1.08 16.03 -15.96
N VAL A 107 -2.15 15.83 -16.71
CA VAL A 107 -2.90 14.57 -16.68
C VAL A 107 -1.99 13.38 -17.00
N LYS A 108 -1.00 13.56 -17.89
CA LYS A 108 -0.02 12.54 -18.25
C LYS A 108 0.85 12.14 -17.06
N GLU A 109 1.30 13.09 -16.25
CA GLU A 109 2.06 12.82 -15.03
C GLU A 109 1.21 12.09 -13.99
N ILE A 110 -0.06 12.47 -13.85
CA ILE A 110 -1.00 11.82 -12.95
C ILE A 110 -1.26 10.36 -13.39
N VAL A 111 -1.42 10.10 -14.68
CA VAL A 111 -1.55 8.73 -15.21
C VAL A 111 -0.30 7.91 -14.89
N GLY A 112 0.91 8.45 -15.08
CA GLY A 112 2.16 7.80 -14.68
C GLY A 112 2.23 7.50 -13.19
N ALA A 113 1.78 8.43 -12.36
CA ALA A 113 1.71 8.27 -10.90
C ALA A 113 0.73 7.17 -10.47
N THR A 114 -0.44 7.03 -11.14
CA THR A 114 -1.37 5.92 -10.85
C THR A 114 -0.76 4.56 -11.17
N CYS A 115 0.01 4.46 -12.25
CA CYS A 115 0.72 3.22 -12.60
C CYS A 115 1.78 2.87 -11.55
N GLN A 116 2.58 3.85 -11.12
CA GLN A 116 3.58 3.65 -10.07
C GLN A 116 2.94 3.27 -8.73
N ALA A 117 1.85 3.94 -8.34
CA ALA A 117 1.13 3.64 -7.11
C ALA A 117 0.56 2.21 -7.11
N GLU A 118 0.06 1.73 -8.26
CA GLU A 118 -0.40 0.34 -8.40
C GLU A 118 0.74 -0.64 -8.10
N ILE A 119 1.89 -0.50 -8.77
CA ILE A 119 3.06 -1.37 -8.55
C ILE A 119 3.50 -1.35 -7.07
N VAL A 120 3.55 -0.16 -6.45
CA VAL A 120 3.89 -0.03 -5.02
C VAL A 120 2.96 -0.89 -4.18
N HIS A 121 1.65 -0.77 -4.37
CA HIS A 121 0.68 -1.51 -3.57
C HIS A 121 0.65 -3.01 -3.89
N GLU A 122 0.87 -3.41 -5.15
CA GLU A 122 1.00 -4.83 -5.52
C GLU A 122 2.21 -5.48 -4.83
N VAL A 123 3.37 -4.83 -4.84
CA VAL A 123 4.57 -5.31 -4.15
C VAL A 123 4.33 -5.40 -2.65
N ILE A 124 3.72 -4.36 -2.05
CA ILE A 124 3.37 -4.35 -0.62
C ILE A 124 2.41 -5.49 -0.27
N MET A 125 1.39 -5.76 -1.09
CA MET A 125 0.46 -6.88 -0.88
C MET A 125 1.21 -8.22 -0.75
N VAL A 126 2.12 -8.50 -1.67
CA VAL A 126 2.92 -9.75 -1.65
C VAL A 126 3.80 -9.80 -0.41
N LEU A 127 4.55 -8.73 -0.15
CA LEU A 127 5.45 -8.65 1.00
C LEU A 127 4.71 -8.65 2.36
N SER A 128 3.45 -8.19 2.40
CA SER A 128 2.63 -8.26 3.61
C SER A 128 2.36 -9.68 4.09
N LEU A 129 2.43 -10.67 3.20
CA LEU A 129 2.26 -12.09 3.56
C LEU A 129 3.55 -12.75 4.06
N LEU A 130 4.70 -12.11 3.89
CA LEU A 130 5.99 -12.69 4.27
C LEU A 130 6.10 -13.07 5.75
N PRO A 131 5.59 -12.28 6.73
CA PRO A 131 5.64 -12.66 8.14
C PRO A 131 4.93 -13.97 8.46
N ILE A 132 3.98 -14.42 7.63
CA ILE A 132 3.27 -15.70 7.83
C ILE A 132 4.26 -16.87 7.79
N ALA A 133 5.31 -16.78 6.99
CA ALA A 133 6.36 -17.79 6.92
C ALA A 133 7.19 -17.89 8.22
N ALA A 134 7.14 -16.88 9.08
CA ALA A 134 7.84 -16.88 10.37
C ALA A 134 7.03 -17.52 11.52
N ILE A 135 5.75 -17.84 11.30
CA ILE A 135 4.88 -18.44 12.33
C ILE A 135 5.49 -19.69 13.00
N PRO A 136 6.10 -20.64 12.27
CA PRO A 136 6.67 -21.84 12.89
C PRO A 136 7.81 -21.54 13.88
N PHE A 137 8.46 -20.38 13.75
CA PHE A 137 9.63 -19.98 14.53
C PHE A 137 9.30 -19.04 15.67
N LEU A 138 8.30 -18.16 15.47
CA LEU A 138 7.99 -17.07 16.40
C LEU A 138 6.77 -17.36 17.27
N GLY A 139 5.95 -18.35 16.92
CA GLY A 139 4.63 -18.49 17.55
C GLY A 139 3.68 -17.36 17.14
N GLY A 140 2.69 -17.05 18.00
CA GLY A 140 1.78 -15.92 17.78
C GLY A 140 0.98 -15.96 16.48
N ALA A 141 0.65 -17.16 15.98
CA ALA A 141 0.05 -17.38 14.67
C ALA A 141 -1.16 -16.49 14.37
N ALA A 142 -2.07 -16.33 15.34
CA ALA A 142 -3.26 -15.51 15.18
C ALA A 142 -2.91 -14.03 14.95
N ALA A 143 -1.96 -13.48 15.71
CA ALA A 143 -1.54 -12.09 15.57
C ALA A 143 -0.84 -11.84 14.23
N ILE A 144 0.11 -12.72 13.85
CA ILE A 144 0.85 -12.63 12.59
C ILE A 144 -0.10 -12.76 11.40
N PHE A 145 -0.96 -13.77 11.39
CA PHE A 145 -1.89 -14.00 10.29
C PHE A 145 -2.86 -12.82 10.14
N THR A 146 -3.50 -12.39 11.24
CA THR A 146 -4.48 -11.31 11.20
C THR A 146 -3.87 -9.99 10.72
N THR A 147 -2.72 -9.59 11.26
CA THR A 147 -2.04 -8.34 10.87
C THR A 147 -1.57 -8.37 9.43
N SER A 148 -1.00 -9.49 8.98
CA SER A 148 -0.51 -9.68 7.61
C SER A 148 -1.66 -9.68 6.60
N PHE A 149 -2.74 -10.41 6.90
CA PHE A 149 -3.90 -10.49 6.02
C PHE A 149 -4.64 -9.14 5.91
N LEU A 150 -4.86 -8.45 7.03
CA LEU A 150 -5.45 -7.10 7.02
C LEU A 150 -4.56 -6.10 6.26
N SER A 151 -3.25 -6.18 6.44
CA SER A 151 -2.29 -5.36 5.70
C SER A 151 -2.41 -5.58 4.19
N MET A 152 -2.44 -6.84 3.74
CA MET A 152 -2.66 -7.19 2.34
C MET A 152 -3.99 -6.65 1.81
N LEU A 153 -5.09 -6.80 2.54
CA LEU A 153 -6.41 -6.31 2.12
C LEU A 153 -6.45 -4.79 1.96
N ILE A 154 -5.81 -4.05 2.86
CA ILE A 154 -5.70 -2.58 2.76
C ILE A 154 -5.01 -2.19 1.45
N ASP A 155 -3.89 -2.84 1.10
CA ASP A 155 -3.17 -2.52 -0.13
C ASP A 155 -3.93 -2.98 -1.38
N ALA A 156 -4.70 -4.09 -1.32
CA ALA A 156 -5.62 -4.49 -2.39
C ALA A 156 -6.66 -3.41 -2.71
N VAL A 157 -7.19 -2.72 -1.69
CA VAL A 157 -8.11 -1.59 -1.88
C VAL A 157 -7.45 -0.46 -2.69
N PHE A 158 -6.18 -0.15 -2.41
CA PHE A 158 -5.44 0.87 -3.17
C PHE A 158 -5.15 0.44 -4.61
N VAL A 159 -4.80 -0.83 -4.86
CA VAL A 159 -4.65 -1.38 -6.22
C VAL A 159 -5.95 -1.21 -7.00
N ILE A 160 -7.07 -1.63 -6.43
CA ILE A 160 -8.41 -1.49 -7.04
C ILE A 160 -8.70 -0.01 -7.37
N LEU A 161 -8.38 0.90 -6.47
CA LEU A 161 -8.60 2.34 -6.65
C LEU A 161 -7.81 2.90 -7.84
N GLN A 162 -6.52 2.55 -7.94
CA GLN A 162 -5.66 3.01 -9.04
C GLN A 162 -6.15 2.46 -10.38
N ARG A 163 -6.44 1.17 -10.46
CA ARG A 163 -6.95 0.51 -11.66
C ARG A 163 -8.32 1.06 -12.08
N TYR A 164 -9.21 1.31 -11.12
CA TYR A 164 -10.54 1.90 -11.38
C TYR A 164 -10.46 3.32 -11.96
N ASN A 165 -9.58 4.16 -11.45
CA ASN A 165 -9.50 5.57 -11.85
C ASN A 165 -8.71 5.78 -13.16
N ARG A 166 -7.72 4.94 -13.45
CA ARG A 166 -6.81 5.11 -14.60
C ARG A 166 -7.51 5.20 -15.96
N PRO A 167 -8.47 4.34 -16.34
CA PRO A 167 -9.12 4.43 -17.64
C PRO A 167 -9.83 5.76 -17.88
N MET A 168 -10.34 6.40 -16.81
CA MET A 168 -10.95 7.73 -16.91
C MET A 168 -9.88 8.80 -17.16
N LEU A 169 -8.77 8.75 -16.44
CA LEU A 169 -7.65 9.69 -16.61
C LEU A 169 -7.00 9.57 -17.99
N VAL A 170 -6.83 8.35 -18.50
CA VAL A 170 -6.30 8.12 -19.86
C VAL A 170 -7.23 8.73 -20.91
N ARG A 171 -8.54 8.55 -20.81
CA ARG A 171 -9.51 9.18 -21.73
C ARG A 171 -9.46 10.70 -21.71
N VAL A 172 -9.28 11.29 -20.52
CA VAL A 172 -9.12 12.74 -20.39
C VAL A 172 -7.82 13.19 -21.06
N MET A 173 -6.72 12.50 -20.81
CA MET A 173 -5.42 12.79 -21.43
C MET A 173 -5.50 12.74 -22.97
N GLU A 174 -6.09 11.69 -23.54
CA GLU A 174 -6.25 11.53 -25.00
C GLU A 174 -7.12 12.62 -25.64
N ARG A 175 -8.12 13.13 -24.91
CA ARG A 175 -8.93 14.28 -25.38
C ARG A 175 -8.10 15.55 -25.44
N PHE A 176 -7.28 15.84 -24.43
CA PHE A 176 -6.40 17.01 -24.44
C PHE A 176 -5.33 16.92 -25.54
N ASP A 177 -4.80 15.73 -25.83
CA ASP A 177 -3.81 15.53 -26.89
C ASP A 177 -4.40 15.72 -28.30
N LYS A 178 -5.72 15.51 -28.49
CA LYS A 178 -6.43 15.75 -29.76
C LYS A 178 -6.81 17.22 -29.99
N LEU A 179 -6.80 18.04 -28.95
CA LEU A 179 -7.16 19.47 -29.03
C LEU A 179 -5.93 20.37 -29.24
N LYS A 180 -4.73 19.80 -29.23
CA LYS A 180 -3.45 20.46 -29.56
C LYS A 180 -3.08 20.21 -31.00
#